data_5e0ef4ff71e525353fc26caa5f1fa93d
#
_entry.id   5e0ef4ff71e525353fc26caa5f1fa93d
#
_cell.length_a   1.000
_cell.length_b   1.000
_cell.length_c   1.000
_cell.angle_alpha   90.00
_cell.angle_beta   90.00
_cell.angle_gamma   90.00
#
_symmetry.space_group_name_H-M   'P 1'
#
loop_
_entity.id
_entity.type
_entity.pdbx_description
1 polymer ?
#
loop_
_entity_poly.entity_id
_entity_poly.type
_entity_poly.pdbx_seq_one_letter_code
_entity_poly.pdbx_strand_id
1 'polypeptide(L)'
;MAKPTYEELAAENERLRRRVAELEALVDRLTGQVQQALRATKRQAAPFSKGPPKERPKPPGRKPGKDYGTPPAHRPVPRDPPDETHDAPLPPTCPDCGGPLVEDRQDQQYQVEIPRRPIVRRFDIHIGHCTSCGQRVQGRHPLQTSDALGAAKSQLGADAQAAIVDLNKRAGMSHGKIADSLRTLFGITMTRGGVCQIILRAARRGQDLYEQIRESVRHAPWIVPDETGWRIGGRTAWAHGFVTPTATVYHIDWRRGFEAAEPIIGADYAGQLVHDGWAPYDRFRLALHQQCLRHFLNRCGELLRAAVGGAVRFPRQVQRLLWDALALRDRRDAGAISPHGLAVAVGLLKARRDRMLAWTKVHPDNERLAKHLYAHRDDLFTFLRVPGLDATNHRAEQAMRPLATNRKVWGGNRTETGAHAQSVLMTILWTARQHAGDTLDLLATLLCGHQPHLPLLRAGP
;
A
#
# COMPACT_ATOMS: atom_id res chain seq x y z
N MET A 1 38.92 -3.45 66.23
CA MET A 1 37.55 -3.92 65.96
C MET A 1 37.50 -5.41 66.25
N ALA A 2 36.65 -5.88 67.12
CA ALA A 2 36.46 -7.30 67.36
C ALA A 2 35.89 -8.01 66.11
N LYS A 3 36.39 -9.20 65.79
CA LYS A 3 35.82 -9.99 64.70
C LYS A 3 34.41 -10.45 65.09
N PRO A 4 33.40 -10.36 64.20
CA PRO A 4 32.05 -10.81 64.50
C PRO A 4 32.04 -12.32 64.83
N THR A 5 31.21 -12.68 65.77
CA THR A 5 31.00 -14.06 66.18
C THR A 5 30.29 -14.87 65.08
N TYR A 6 30.39 -16.20 65.14
CA TYR A 6 29.70 -17.11 64.18
C TYR A 6 28.18 -16.87 64.24
N GLU A 7 27.62 -16.63 65.40
CA GLU A 7 26.17 -16.39 65.58
C GLU A 7 25.72 -15.06 64.92
N GLU A 8 26.53 -13.99 65.09
CA GLU A 8 26.25 -12.73 64.43
C GLU A 8 26.34 -12.83 62.89
N LEU A 9 27.31 -13.56 62.34
CA LEU A 9 27.41 -13.81 60.92
C LEU A 9 26.26 -14.71 60.39
N ALA A 10 25.80 -15.70 61.19
CA ALA A 10 24.66 -16.52 60.83
C ALA A 10 23.35 -15.70 60.79
N ALA A 11 23.12 -14.85 61.78
CA ALA A 11 21.96 -13.97 61.82
C ALA A 11 21.96 -12.96 60.70
N GLU A 12 23.12 -12.37 60.33
CA GLU A 12 23.25 -11.47 59.20
C GLU A 12 23.02 -12.17 57.86
N ASN A 13 23.51 -13.41 57.74
CA ASN A 13 23.30 -14.22 56.53
C ASN A 13 21.82 -14.56 56.34
N GLU A 14 21.10 -14.88 57.42
CA GLU A 14 19.65 -15.10 57.34
C GLU A 14 18.88 -13.83 57.01
N ARG A 15 19.28 -12.69 57.57
CA ARG A 15 18.71 -11.36 57.22
C ARG A 15 18.92 -11.03 55.73
N LEU A 16 20.13 -11.26 55.20
CA LEU A 16 20.46 -11.06 53.81
C LEU A 16 19.67 -12.00 52.88
N ARG A 17 19.51 -13.28 53.24
CA ARG A 17 18.70 -14.22 52.51
C ARG A 17 17.23 -13.82 52.41
N ARG A 18 16.64 -13.36 53.52
CA ARG A 18 15.28 -12.76 53.51
C ARG A 18 15.20 -11.55 52.64
N ARG A 19 16.20 -10.69 52.65
CA ARG A 19 16.23 -9.48 51.79
C ARG A 19 16.39 -9.80 50.33
N VAL A 20 17.19 -10.80 49.97
CA VAL A 20 17.31 -11.32 48.61
C VAL A 20 15.94 -11.86 48.11
N ALA A 21 15.28 -12.70 48.92
CA ALA A 21 13.96 -13.23 48.57
C ALA A 21 12.90 -12.15 48.36
N GLU A 22 12.91 -11.08 49.22
CA GLU A 22 12.02 -9.89 49.03
C GLU A 22 12.30 -9.16 47.74
N LEU A 23 13.59 -8.96 47.36
CA LEU A 23 14.00 -8.29 46.16
C LEU A 23 13.66 -9.11 44.90
N GLU A 24 13.85 -10.44 44.94
CA GLU A 24 13.46 -11.34 43.86
C GLU A 24 11.96 -11.29 43.61
N ALA A 25 11.14 -11.33 44.69
CA ALA A 25 9.68 -11.20 44.58
C ALA A 25 9.25 -9.84 44.03
N LEU A 26 9.99 -8.75 44.36
CA LEU A 26 9.75 -7.42 43.80
C LEU A 26 10.11 -7.35 42.33
N VAL A 27 11.25 -7.92 41.92
CA VAL A 27 11.70 -8.00 40.51
C VAL A 27 10.68 -8.79 39.68
N ASP A 28 10.20 -9.93 40.17
CA ASP A 28 9.17 -10.71 39.48
C ASP A 28 7.86 -9.94 39.30
N ARG A 29 7.44 -9.22 40.35
CA ARG A 29 6.25 -8.36 40.30
C ARG A 29 6.41 -7.22 39.31
N LEU A 30 7.54 -6.53 39.31
CA LEU A 30 7.84 -5.44 38.37
C LEU A 30 7.98 -5.96 36.93
N THR A 31 8.61 -7.11 36.76
CA THR A 31 8.73 -7.78 35.45
C THR A 31 7.34 -8.15 34.90
N GLY A 32 6.45 -8.68 35.77
CA GLY A 32 5.05 -8.94 35.41
C GLY A 32 4.29 -7.67 35.00
N GLN A 33 4.45 -6.58 35.75
CA GLN A 33 3.84 -5.28 35.44
C GLN A 33 4.38 -4.68 34.13
N VAL A 34 5.67 -4.74 33.88
CA VAL A 34 6.29 -4.29 32.61
C VAL A 34 5.79 -5.15 31.44
N GLN A 35 5.73 -6.48 31.60
CA GLN A 35 5.17 -7.34 30.58
C GLN A 35 3.69 -7.06 30.33
N GLN A 36 2.91 -6.77 31.36
CA GLN A 36 1.49 -6.41 31.23
C GLN A 36 1.32 -5.04 30.54
N ALA A 37 2.14 -4.06 30.87
CA ALA A 37 2.19 -2.77 30.20
C ALA A 37 2.61 -2.90 28.71
N LEU A 38 3.64 -3.70 28.44
CA LEU A 38 4.07 -4.04 27.07
C LEU A 38 3.01 -4.84 26.28
N ARG A 39 2.25 -5.70 26.93
CA ARG A 39 1.10 -6.38 26.31
C ARG A 39 -0.07 -5.44 26.08
N ALA A 40 -0.31 -4.46 26.96
CA ALA A 40 -1.32 -3.42 26.78
C ALA A 40 -0.97 -2.49 25.62
N THR A 41 0.31 -2.14 25.44
CA THR A 41 0.79 -1.37 24.29
C THR A 41 0.86 -2.20 22.99
N LYS A 42 0.99 -3.53 23.09
CA LYS A 42 0.97 -4.48 21.96
C LYS A 42 -0.42 -5.04 21.65
N ARG A 43 -1.46 -4.74 22.42
CA ARG A 43 -2.84 -4.98 21.98
C ARG A 43 -2.99 -4.23 20.67
N GLN A 44 -3.25 -5.00 19.59
CA GLN A 44 -3.62 -4.40 18.30
C GLN A 44 -4.69 -3.37 18.59
N ALA A 45 -4.29 -2.10 18.48
CA ALA A 45 -5.26 -1.03 18.47
C ALA A 45 -6.35 -1.42 17.48
N ALA A 46 -7.62 -1.16 17.86
CA ALA A 46 -8.75 -1.35 16.93
C ALA A 46 -8.34 -0.85 15.55
N PRO A 47 -8.80 -1.49 14.43
CA PRO A 47 -8.30 -1.24 13.08
C PRO A 47 -8.41 0.21 12.71
N PHE A 48 -8.08 1.19 13.18
CA PHE A 48 -8.09 2.63 12.89
C PHE A 48 -7.62 3.49 14.09
N SER A 49 -7.30 2.91 15.26
CA SER A 49 -6.78 3.69 16.39
C SER A 49 -5.28 3.94 16.17
N LYS A 50 -4.91 5.20 16.02
CA LYS A 50 -3.53 5.68 15.93
C LYS A 50 -3.06 6.15 17.33
N GLY A 51 -2.68 5.22 18.19
CA GLY A 51 -2.19 5.54 19.53
C GLY A 51 -3.29 6.01 20.51
N PRO A 52 -2.91 6.53 21.69
CA PRO A 52 -3.86 7.06 22.67
C PRO A 52 -4.69 8.20 22.05
N PRO A 53 -5.95 8.39 22.51
CA PRO A 53 -6.79 9.50 22.06
C PRO A 53 -6.03 10.82 22.22
N LYS A 54 -6.14 11.70 21.23
CA LYS A 54 -5.57 13.04 21.33
C LYS A 54 -6.33 13.80 22.42
N GLU A 55 -5.63 14.48 23.30
CA GLU A 55 -6.23 15.34 24.33
C GLU A 55 -7.14 16.42 23.73
N ARG A 56 -6.84 16.88 22.53
CA ARG A 56 -7.64 17.82 21.75
C ARG A 56 -7.79 17.30 20.32
N PRO A 57 -8.80 16.46 20.05
CA PRO A 57 -9.06 15.99 18.69
C PRO A 57 -9.50 17.19 17.82
N LYS A 58 -8.96 17.29 16.62
CA LYS A 58 -9.48 18.26 15.65
C LYS A 58 -10.92 17.87 15.31
N PRO A 59 -11.86 18.82 15.22
CA PRO A 59 -13.21 18.54 14.79
C PRO A 59 -13.17 17.85 13.42
N PRO A 60 -14.06 16.84 13.20
CA PRO A 60 -14.16 16.17 11.90
C PRO A 60 -14.67 17.15 10.84
N GLY A 61 -14.18 16.98 9.62
CA GLY A 61 -14.59 17.80 8.49
C GLY A 61 -13.55 18.80 8.02
N ARG A 62 -13.88 19.51 6.94
CA ARG A 62 -13.07 20.61 6.41
C ARG A 62 -13.31 21.87 7.24
N LYS A 63 -12.27 22.68 7.45
CA LYS A 63 -12.46 24.00 8.03
C LYS A 63 -13.34 24.86 7.11
N PRO A 64 -14.35 25.56 7.62
CA PRO A 64 -15.09 26.53 6.81
C PRO A 64 -14.17 27.69 6.44
N GLY A 65 -14.25 28.18 5.19
CA GLY A 65 -13.54 29.38 4.72
C GLY A 65 -12.96 29.25 3.31
N LYS A 66 -12.55 30.38 2.74
CA LYS A 66 -12.03 30.52 1.37
C LYS A 66 -10.71 29.75 1.13
N ASP A 67 -9.97 29.42 2.20
CA ASP A 67 -8.65 28.78 2.12
C ASP A 67 -8.70 27.24 2.02
N TYR A 68 -9.89 26.63 2.01
CA TYR A 68 -10.05 25.19 2.01
C TYR A 68 -11.00 24.68 0.94
N GLY A 69 -10.39 24.33 -0.18
CA GLY A 69 -10.99 23.51 -1.21
C GLY A 69 -11.82 24.25 -2.24
N THR A 70 -11.85 23.71 -3.42
CA THR A 70 -12.82 24.00 -4.46
C THR A 70 -14.24 24.01 -3.86
N PRO A 71 -15.12 24.92 -4.29
CA PRO A 71 -16.56 24.86 -3.99
C PRO A 71 -17.05 23.43 -4.21
N PRO A 72 -18.10 22.97 -3.50
CA PRO A 72 -18.64 21.64 -3.75
C PRO A 72 -18.94 21.52 -5.24
N ALA A 73 -18.17 20.64 -5.91
CA ALA A 73 -18.39 20.39 -7.32
C ALA A 73 -19.78 19.77 -7.43
N HIS A 74 -20.72 20.47 -8.07
CA HIS A 74 -21.96 19.88 -8.47
C HIS A 74 -21.65 18.66 -9.37
N ARG A 75 -22.42 17.57 -9.21
CA ARG A 75 -22.30 16.45 -10.14
C ARG A 75 -22.59 16.98 -11.56
N PRO A 76 -21.68 16.80 -12.51
CA PRO A 76 -21.89 17.28 -13.86
C PRO A 76 -23.10 16.56 -14.50
N VAL A 77 -23.79 17.26 -15.38
CA VAL A 77 -24.80 16.65 -16.27
C VAL A 77 -24.11 15.53 -17.07
N PRO A 78 -24.74 14.36 -17.25
CA PRO A 78 -24.21 13.29 -18.09
C PRO A 78 -23.91 13.81 -19.51
N ARG A 79 -22.83 13.32 -20.12
CA ARG A 79 -22.44 13.73 -21.49
C ARG A 79 -23.17 12.93 -22.54
N ASP A 80 -23.51 11.68 -22.21
CA ASP A 80 -24.22 10.77 -23.09
C ASP A 80 -25.71 11.02 -23.04
N PRO A 81 -26.48 10.75 -24.11
CA PRO A 81 -27.93 10.84 -24.09
C PRO A 81 -28.51 9.92 -23.01
N PRO A 82 -29.63 10.31 -22.37
CA PRO A 82 -30.28 9.49 -21.36
C PRO A 82 -30.83 8.18 -21.95
N ASP A 83 -30.69 7.08 -21.21
CA ASP A 83 -31.27 5.78 -21.59
C ASP A 83 -32.79 5.81 -21.56
N GLU A 84 -33.39 6.63 -20.67
CA GLU A 84 -34.82 6.79 -20.51
C GLU A 84 -35.17 8.29 -20.33
N THR A 85 -36.29 8.73 -20.92
CA THR A 85 -36.82 10.08 -20.74
C THR A 85 -38.26 9.96 -20.24
N HIS A 86 -38.53 10.62 -19.15
CA HIS A 86 -39.85 10.63 -18.52
C HIS A 86 -40.37 12.07 -18.49
N ASP A 87 -41.66 12.23 -18.84
CA ASP A 87 -42.37 13.49 -18.67
C ASP A 87 -42.90 13.58 -17.23
N ALA A 88 -42.78 14.76 -16.63
CA ALA A 88 -43.25 15.04 -15.27
C ALA A 88 -44.16 16.26 -15.31
N PRO A 89 -45.42 16.09 -15.76
CA PRO A 89 -46.37 17.21 -15.94
C PRO A 89 -46.77 17.83 -14.60
N LEU A 90 -47.24 19.06 -14.67
CA LEU A 90 -47.84 19.72 -13.52
C LEU A 90 -49.02 18.89 -12.98
N PRO A 91 -49.28 18.90 -11.66
CA PRO A 91 -50.48 18.29 -11.10
C PRO A 91 -51.72 18.99 -11.67
N PRO A 92 -52.86 18.34 -11.71
CA PRO A 92 -54.08 18.90 -12.33
C PRO A 92 -54.58 20.19 -11.68
N THR A 93 -54.26 20.41 -10.41
CA THR A 93 -54.60 21.62 -9.66
C THR A 93 -53.51 21.95 -8.65
N CYS A 94 -53.46 23.19 -8.20
CA CYS A 94 -52.57 23.64 -7.14
C CYS A 94 -52.73 22.81 -5.86
N PRO A 95 -51.69 22.17 -5.32
CA PRO A 95 -51.80 21.34 -4.12
C PRO A 95 -52.17 22.12 -2.86
N ASP A 96 -51.95 23.43 -2.84
CA ASP A 96 -52.23 24.27 -1.67
C ASP A 96 -53.65 24.85 -1.68
N CYS A 97 -54.14 25.32 -2.84
CA CYS A 97 -55.45 26.01 -2.91
C CYS A 97 -56.46 25.43 -3.91
N GLY A 98 -56.09 24.38 -4.68
CA GLY A 98 -56.95 23.75 -5.68
C GLY A 98 -57.19 24.57 -6.95
N GLY A 99 -56.53 25.73 -7.11
CA GLY A 99 -56.70 26.62 -8.29
C GLY A 99 -56.06 26.05 -9.56
N PRO A 100 -56.39 26.61 -10.74
CA PRO A 100 -55.78 26.22 -12.01
C PRO A 100 -54.31 26.58 -12.03
N LEU A 101 -53.48 25.73 -12.69
CA LEU A 101 -52.05 25.93 -12.89
C LEU A 101 -51.75 26.34 -14.34
N VAL A 102 -50.73 27.17 -14.52
CA VAL A 102 -50.18 27.55 -15.82
C VAL A 102 -48.72 27.15 -15.83
N GLU A 103 -48.28 26.51 -16.89
CA GLU A 103 -46.86 26.15 -17.06
C GLU A 103 -46.05 27.37 -17.50
N ASP A 104 -45.00 27.71 -16.73
CA ASP A 104 -44.10 28.81 -17.03
C ASP A 104 -42.89 28.36 -17.85
N ARG A 105 -42.33 27.19 -17.51
CA ARG A 105 -41.16 26.62 -18.16
C ARG A 105 -41.01 25.14 -17.84
N GLN A 106 -40.21 24.43 -18.64
CA GLN A 106 -39.77 23.08 -18.44
C GLN A 106 -38.26 23.05 -18.16
N ASP A 107 -37.85 22.48 -17.02
CA ASP A 107 -36.47 22.26 -16.65
C ASP A 107 -36.12 20.77 -16.71
N GLN A 108 -34.85 20.44 -16.90
CA GLN A 108 -34.38 19.05 -16.95
C GLN A 108 -33.67 18.65 -15.66
N GLN A 109 -34.02 17.49 -15.11
CA GLN A 109 -33.37 16.85 -13.99
C GLN A 109 -32.84 15.48 -14.42
N TYR A 110 -31.58 15.19 -14.08
CA TYR A 110 -30.95 13.92 -14.39
C TYR A 110 -30.77 13.08 -13.12
N GLN A 111 -31.13 11.80 -13.20
CA GLN A 111 -30.96 10.82 -12.15
C GLN A 111 -30.22 9.61 -12.72
N VAL A 112 -29.15 9.15 -12.05
CA VAL A 112 -28.37 7.99 -12.47
C VAL A 112 -28.72 6.81 -11.57
N GLU A 113 -29.25 5.74 -12.17
CA GLU A 113 -29.62 4.51 -11.48
C GLU A 113 -28.66 3.36 -11.80
N ILE A 114 -28.60 2.36 -10.91
CA ILE A 114 -27.87 1.11 -11.13
C ILE A 114 -28.87 0.02 -11.52
N PRO A 115 -28.79 -0.56 -12.74
CA PRO A 115 -29.66 -1.64 -13.13
C PRO A 115 -29.40 -2.86 -12.25
N ARG A 116 -30.43 -3.34 -11.55
CA ARG A 116 -30.33 -4.52 -10.66
C ARG A 116 -30.37 -5.85 -11.37
N ARG A 117 -30.86 -5.88 -12.62
CA ARG A 117 -30.98 -7.11 -13.41
C ARG A 117 -29.71 -7.37 -14.22
N PRO A 118 -28.97 -8.45 -13.96
CA PRO A 118 -27.81 -8.80 -14.76
C PRO A 118 -28.22 -9.28 -16.15
N ILE A 119 -27.33 -9.10 -17.12
CA ILE A 119 -27.47 -9.61 -18.47
C ILE A 119 -27.25 -11.13 -18.45
N VAL A 120 -28.21 -11.89 -18.99
CA VAL A 120 -28.08 -13.34 -19.20
C VAL A 120 -27.77 -13.61 -20.65
N ARG A 121 -26.62 -14.22 -20.95
CA ARG A 121 -26.19 -14.59 -22.31
C ARG A 121 -26.31 -16.10 -22.49
N ARG A 122 -26.91 -16.54 -23.57
CA ARG A 122 -26.96 -17.94 -24.01
C ARG A 122 -25.97 -18.11 -25.19
N PHE A 123 -25.16 -19.14 -25.13
CA PHE A 123 -24.26 -19.52 -26.19
C PHE A 123 -24.68 -20.91 -26.71
N ASP A 124 -25.05 -21.00 -27.96
CA ASP A 124 -25.34 -22.26 -28.62
C ASP A 124 -24.04 -22.81 -29.19
N ILE A 125 -23.48 -23.85 -28.57
CA ILE A 125 -22.15 -24.36 -28.87
C ILE A 125 -22.27 -25.56 -29.82
N HIS A 126 -21.77 -25.40 -31.03
CA HIS A 126 -21.70 -26.47 -32.01
C HIS A 126 -20.53 -27.40 -31.69
N ILE A 127 -20.79 -28.68 -31.68
CA ILE A 127 -19.81 -29.73 -31.37
C ILE A 127 -19.74 -30.66 -32.55
N GLY A 128 -18.54 -30.96 -33.01
CA GLY A 128 -18.25 -31.88 -34.11
C GLY A 128 -16.97 -32.66 -33.86
N HIS A 129 -16.54 -33.38 -34.89
CA HIS A 129 -15.26 -34.10 -34.91
C HIS A 129 -14.54 -33.86 -36.24
N CYS A 130 -13.24 -33.95 -36.21
CA CYS A 130 -12.42 -33.92 -37.43
C CYS A 130 -12.56 -35.24 -38.18
N THR A 131 -12.92 -35.19 -39.45
CA THR A 131 -13.08 -36.41 -40.31
C THR A 131 -11.77 -37.11 -40.59
N SER A 132 -10.62 -36.40 -40.47
CA SER A 132 -9.30 -36.97 -40.78
C SER A 132 -8.66 -37.63 -39.54
N CYS A 133 -8.80 -37.08 -38.34
CA CYS A 133 -8.14 -37.59 -37.13
C CYS A 133 -9.09 -37.99 -35.99
N GLY A 134 -10.41 -37.84 -36.17
CA GLY A 134 -11.43 -38.15 -35.17
C GLY A 134 -11.46 -37.20 -33.97
N GLN A 135 -10.57 -36.19 -33.91
CA GLN A 135 -10.51 -35.22 -32.79
C GLN A 135 -11.83 -34.49 -32.61
N ARG A 136 -12.40 -34.52 -31.40
CA ARG A 136 -13.58 -33.74 -31.06
C ARG A 136 -13.24 -32.26 -31.03
N VAL A 137 -14.04 -31.43 -31.67
CA VAL A 137 -13.90 -29.97 -31.74
C VAL A 137 -15.21 -29.32 -31.34
N GLN A 138 -15.13 -28.20 -30.64
CA GLN A 138 -16.30 -27.38 -30.33
C GLN A 138 -16.07 -25.92 -30.67
N GLY A 139 -17.12 -25.22 -31.00
CA GLY A 139 -17.12 -23.78 -31.23
C GLY A 139 -16.87 -23.01 -29.93
N ARG A 140 -16.33 -21.82 -30.08
CA ARG A 140 -16.10 -20.88 -28.95
C ARG A 140 -16.49 -19.47 -29.38
N HIS A 141 -17.23 -18.77 -28.51
CA HIS A 141 -17.52 -17.35 -28.68
C HIS A 141 -16.50 -16.51 -27.87
N PRO A 142 -16.03 -15.35 -28.36
CA PRO A 142 -15.04 -14.51 -27.67
C PRO A 142 -15.43 -14.09 -26.23
N LEU A 143 -16.72 -13.91 -25.96
CA LEU A 143 -17.23 -13.54 -24.62
C LEU A 143 -17.31 -14.73 -23.63
N GLN A 144 -17.00 -15.95 -24.05
CA GLN A 144 -16.97 -17.09 -23.13
C GLN A 144 -15.72 -17.08 -22.27
N THR A 145 -15.91 -17.29 -20.96
CA THR A 145 -14.83 -17.36 -19.97
C THR A 145 -14.26 -18.77 -19.81
N SER A 146 -14.91 -19.80 -20.38
CA SER A 146 -14.51 -21.20 -20.27
C SER A 146 -15.11 -22.04 -21.40
N ASP A 147 -14.38 -23.05 -21.85
CA ASP A 147 -14.82 -24.05 -22.84
C ASP A 147 -15.57 -25.23 -22.19
N ALA A 148 -15.63 -25.27 -20.85
CA ALA A 148 -16.27 -26.36 -20.12
C ALA A 148 -17.79 -26.36 -20.33
N LEU A 149 -18.31 -27.49 -20.81
CA LEU A 149 -19.74 -27.75 -20.95
C LEU A 149 -20.19 -28.70 -19.81
N GLY A 150 -21.33 -28.46 -19.23
CA GLY A 150 -22.06 -29.45 -18.43
C GLY A 150 -22.02 -29.29 -16.92
N ALA A 151 -20.92 -29.27 -16.21
CA ALA A 151 -20.91 -29.34 -14.74
C ALA A 151 -21.50 -28.10 -14.02
N ALA A 152 -21.32 -26.91 -14.59
CA ALA A 152 -21.98 -25.69 -14.13
C ALA A 152 -23.07 -25.30 -15.13
N LYS A 153 -24.33 -25.42 -14.73
CA LYS A 153 -25.49 -25.05 -15.56
C LYS A 153 -25.47 -23.57 -15.96
N SER A 154 -24.85 -22.71 -15.15
CA SER A 154 -24.65 -21.29 -15.44
C SER A 154 -23.26 -20.86 -15.00
N GLN A 155 -22.57 -20.07 -15.83
CA GLN A 155 -21.26 -19.49 -15.54
C GLN A 155 -21.39 -17.98 -15.39
N LEU A 156 -20.49 -17.37 -14.61
CA LEU A 156 -20.39 -15.91 -14.56
C LEU A 156 -19.58 -15.40 -15.76
N GLY A 157 -20.09 -14.34 -16.40
CA GLY A 157 -19.40 -13.63 -17.47
C GLY A 157 -18.13 -12.94 -16.98
N ALA A 158 -17.32 -12.46 -17.93
CA ALA A 158 -16.03 -11.84 -17.64
C ALA A 158 -16.14 -10.62 -16.73
N ASP A 159 -17.10 -9.73 -17.01
CA ASP A 159 -17.32 -8.51 -16.24
C ASP A 159 -17.68 -8.81 -14.78
N ALA A 160 -18.56 -9.78 -14.54
CA ALA A 160 -18.93 -10.20 -13.17
C ALA A 160 -17.74 -10.82 -12.43
N GLN A 161 -16.90 -11.61 -13.12
CA GLN A 161 -15.67 -12.17 -12.54
C GLN A 161 -14.62 -11.08 -12.29
N ALA A 162 -14.47 -10.11 -13.21
CA ALA A 162 -13.60 -8.95 -13.04
C ALA A 162 -13.99 -8.11 -11.83
N ALA A 163 -15.29 -7.83 -11.68
CA ALA A 163 -15.81 -7.12 -10.50
C ALA A 163 -15.50 -7.87 -9.19
N ILE A 164 -15.64 -9.19 -9.15
CA ILE A 164 -15.28 -10.02 -7.98
C ILE A 164 -13.81 -9.85 -7.61
N VAL A 165 -12.91 -9.91 -8.59
CA VAL A 165 -11.46 -9.74 -8.39
C VAL A 165 -11.17 -8.34 -7.87
N ASP A 166 -11.72 -7.31 -8.50
CA ASP A 166 -11.52 -5.91 -8.13
C ASP A 166 -12.05 -5.61 -6.71
N LEU A 167 -13.26 -6.05 -6.37
CA LEU A 167 -13.84 -5.91 -5.03
C LEU A 167 -12.97 -6.58 -3.95
N ASN A 168 -12.34 -7.73 -4.25
CA ASN A 168 -11.45 -8.38 -3.31
C ASN A 168 -10.11 -7.66 -3.19
N LYS A 169 -9.44 -7.40 -4.31
CA LYS A 169 -8.06 -6.90 -4.31
C LYS A 169 -7.97 -5.41 -4.05
N ARG A 170 -8.76 -4.61 -4.75
CA ARG A 170 -8.75 -3.15 -4.65
C ARG A 170 -9.61 -2.63 -3.50
N ALA A 171 -10.88 -3.07 -3.43
CA ALA A 171 -11.80 -2.62 -2.38
C ALA A 171 -11.60 -3.37 -1.05
N GLY A 172 -10.80 -4.44 -1.01
CA GLY A 172 -10.46 -5.18 0.22
C GLY A 172 -11.61 -5.98 0.83
N MET A 173 -12.65 -6.30 0.06
CA MET A 173 -13.79 -7.06 0.55
C MET A 173 -13.43 -8.53 0.75
N SER A 174 -13.91 -9.14 1.85
CA SER A 174 -13.80 -10.58 2.07
C SER A 174 -14.70 -11.37 1.10
N HIS A 175 -14.35 -12.62 0.82
CA HIS A 175 -15.13 -13.49 -0.06
C HIS A 175 -16.62 -13.57 0.34
N GLY A 176 -16.90 -13.56 1.65
CA GLY A 176 -18.28 -13.58 2.15
C GLY A 176 -19.03 -12.29 1.83
N LYS A 177 -18.40 -11.13 2.04
CA LYS A 177 -19.01 -9.83 1.73
C LYS A 177 -19.26 -9.69 0.22
N ILE A 178 -18.35 -10.17 -0.63
CA ILE A 178 -18.55 -10.15 -2.09
C ILE A 178 -19.76 -10.99 -2.48
N ALA A 179 -19.83 -12.25 -2.01
CA ALA A 179 -20.97 -13.11 -2.31
C ALA A 179 -22.31 -12.52 -1.83
N ASP A 180 -22.32 -11.90 -0.66
CA ASP A 180 -23.51 -11.25 -0.11
C ASP A 180 -23.90 -9.99 -0.89
N SER A 181 -22.93 -9.15 -1.27
CA SER A 181 -23.17 -7.97 -2.10
C SER A 181 -23.74 -8.32 -3.48
N LEU A 182 -23.19 -9.35 -4.14
CA LEU A 182 -23.70 -9.81 -5.44
C LEU A 182 -25.13 -10.32 -5.35
N ARG A 183 -25.46 -11.05 -4.28
CA ARG A 183 -26.80 -11.52 -4.03
C ARG A 183 -27.78 -10.36 -3.79
N THR A 184 -27.38 -9.39 -2.94
CA THR A 184 -28.25 -8.28 -2.54
C THR A 184 -28.46 -7.26 -3.66
N LEU A 185 -27.41 -6.92 -4.41
CA LEU A 185 -27.48 -5.89 -5.43
C LEU A 185 -27.99 -6.40 -6.78
N PHE A 186 -27.66 -7.64 -7.14
CA PHE A 186 -27.87 -8.17 -8.49
C PHE A 186 -28.61 -9.52 -8.53
N GLY A 187 -28.98 -10.09 -7.38
CA GLY A 187 -29.62 -11.41 -7.32
C GLY A 187 -28.70 -12.58 -7.71
N ILE A 188 -27.39 -12.34 -7.86
CA ILE A 188 -26.41 -13.37 -8.23
C ILE A 188 -26.01 -14.17 -7.00
N THR A 189 -26.45 -15.43 -6.95
CA THR A 189 -26.13 -16.33 -5.82
C THR A 189 -24.85 -17.09 -6.10
N MET A 190 -23.89 -17.02 -5.16
CA MET A 190 -22.65 -17.78 -5.20
C MET A 190 -22.10 -18.08 -3.81
N THR A 191 -21.24 -19.08 -3.71
CA THR A 191 -20.56 -19.46 -2.46
C THR A 191 -19.25 -18.70 -2.28
N ARG A 192 -18.78 -18.60 -1.03
CA ARG A 192 -17.43 -18.09 -0.73
C ARG A 192 -16.33 -18.87 -1.46
N GLY A 193 -16.51 -20.19 -1.61
CA GLY A 193 -15.61 -21.03 -2.41
C GLY A 193 -15.61 -20.65 -3.89
N GLY A 194 -16.77 -20.33 -4.47
CA GLY A 194 -16.89 -19.84 -5.83
C GLY A 194 -16.13 -18.53 -6.07
N VAL A 195 -16.24 -17.56 -5.14
CA VAL A 195 -15.43 -16.31 -5.16
C VAL A 195 -13.94 -16.64 -5.14
N CYS A 196 -13.51 -17.53 -4.24
CA CYS A 196 -12.12 -17.95 -4.12
C CYS A 196 -11.61 -18.57 -5.43
N GLN A 197 -12.37 -19.47 -6.06
CA GLN A 197 -11.98 -20.13 -7.30
C GLN A 197 -11.86 -19.16 -8.49
N ILE A 198 -12.72 -18.15 -8.55
CA ILE A 198 -12.62 -17.08 -9.57
C ILE A 198 -11.31 -16.32 -9.39
N ILE A 199 -10.98 -15.89 -8.17
CA ILE A 199 -9.74 -15.17 -7.87
C ILE A 199 -8.51 -16.02 -8.23
N LEU A 200 -8.48 -17.29 -7.85
CA LEU A 200 -7.37 -18.19 -8.17
C LEU A 200 -7.23 -18.44 -9.69
N ARG A 201 -8.36 -18.53 -10.40
CA ARG A 201 -8.36 -18.67 -11.87
C ARG A 201 -7.84 -17.41 -12.54
N ALA A 202 -8.28 -16.24 -12.12
CA ALA A 202 -7.80 -14.96 -12.62
C ALA A 202 -6.28 -14.81 -12.41
N ALA A 203 -5.77 -15.20 -11.24
CA ALA A 203 -4.34 -15.17 -10.96
C ALA A 203 -3.55 -16.12 -11.89
N ARG A 204 -4.04 -17.35 -12.10
CA ARG A 204 -3.39 -18.28 -13.04
C ARG A 204 -3.32 -17.73 -14.47
N ARG A 205 -4.40 -17.09 -14.93
CA ARG A 205 -4.42 -16.45 -16.27
C ARG A 205 -3.53 -15.22 -16.34
N GLY A 206 -3.34 -14.53 -15.24
CA GLY A 206 -2.48 -13.35 -15.14
C GLY A 206 -1.00 -13.67 -14.89
N GLN A 207 -0.60 -14.94 -14.81
CA GLN A 207 0.77 -15.31 -14.45
C GLN A 207 1.81 -14.76 -15.42
N ASP A 208 1.59 -14.95 -16.72
CA ASP A 208 2.54 -14.50 -17.75
C ASP A 208 2.69 -12.97 -17.73
N LEU A 209 1.57 -12.25 -17.56
CA LEU A 209 1.59 -10.80 -17.44
C LEU A 209 2.31 -10.36 -16.16
N TYR A 210 2.10 -11.06 -15.04
CA TYR A 210 2.83 -10.80 -13.80
C TYR A 210 4.35 -10.95 -13.98
N GLU A 211 4.81 -12.00 -14.65
CA GLU A 211 6.24 -12.21 -14.89
C GLU A 211 6.83 -11.12 -15.82
N GLN A 212 6.08 -10.69 -16.83
CA GLN A 212 6.50 -9.57 -17.68
C GLN A 212 6.63 -8.28 -16.88
N ILE A 213 5.65 -7.96 -16.02
CA ILE A 213 5.71 -6.77 -15.14
C ILE A 213 6.89 -6.91 -14.17
N ARG A 214 7.08 -8.06 -13.57
CA ARG A 214 8.18 -8.34 -12.65
C ARG A 214 9.54 -8.14 -13.31
N GLU A 215 9.73 -8.68 -14.52
CA GLU A 215 10.98 -8.52 -15.27
C GLU A 215 11.24 -7.05 -15.62
N SER A 216 10.22 -6.26 -15.93
CA SER A 216 10.39 -4.84 -16.23
C SER A 216 10.99 -4.01 -15.08
N VAL A 217 10.88 -4.49 -13.83
CA VAL A 217 11.45 -3.82 -12.66
C VAL A 217 12.97 -3.73 -12.74
N ARG A 218 13.63 -4.79 -13.23
CA ARG A 218 15.10 -4.86 -13.34
C ARG A 218 15.68 -3.81 -14.29
N HIS A 219 14.87 -3.37 -15.25
CA HIS A 219 15.25 -2.38 -16.26
C HIS A 219 14.82 -0.95 -15.91
N ALA A 220 14.19 -0.78 -14.76
CA ALA A 220 13.71 0.54 -14.33
C ALA A 220 14.88 1.46 -13.95
N PRO A 221 14.83 2.75 -14.30
CA PRO A 221 15.86 3.70 -13.91
C PRO A 221 15.92 3.92 -12.41
N TRP A 222 14.78 3.78 -11.72
CA TRP A 222 14.70 3.80 -10.26
C TRP A 222 13.64 2.83 -9.75
N ILE A 223 13.87 2.33 -8.54
CA ILE A 223 12.96 1.47 -7.79
C ILE A 223 12.77 2.07 -6.40
N VAL A 224 11.53 2.10 -5.93
CA VAL A 224 11.18 2.44 -4.56
C VAL A 224 10.61 1.19 -3.89
N PRO A 225 11.39 0.44 -3.13
CA PRO A 225 10.92 -0.72 -2.39
C PRO A 225 10.35 -0.33 -1.02
N ASP A 226 9.42 -1.13 -0.52
CA ASP A 226 8.94 -1.12 0.86
C ASP A 226 8.33 -2.47 1.21
N GLU A 227 8.24 -2.82 2.49
CA GLU A 227 7.63 -4.07 2.92
C GLU A 227 6.72 -3.88 4.13
N THR A 228 5.74 -4.76 4.26
CA THR A 228 4.86 -4.81 5.42
C THR A 228 4.63 -6.25 5.87
N GLY A 229 4.42 -6.44 7.18
CA GLY A 229 4.07 -7.77 7.68
C GLY A 229 2.82 -8.32 6.98
N TRP A 230 2.84 -9.61 6.68
CA TRP A 230 1.74 -10.36 6.11
C TRP A 230 1.50 -11.66 6.89
N ARG A 231 0.48 -12.44 6.51
CA ARG A 231 0.23 -13.75 7.11
C ARG A 231 -0.20 -14.76 6.04
N ILE A 232 0.36 -15.97 6.16
CA ILE A 232 -0.05 -17.14 5.37
C ILE A 232 -0.37 -18.26 6.35
N GLY A 233 -1.61 -18.76 6.34
CA GLY A 233 -2.04 -19.80 7.27
C GLY A 233 -1.89 -19.42 8.75
N GLY A 234 -2.00 -18.14 9.09
CA GLY A 234 -1.78 -17.62 10.45
C GLY A 234 -0.31 -17.40 10.82
N ARG A 235 0.66 -17.92 10.05
CA ARG A 235 2.09 -17.73 10.26
C ARG A 235 2.58 -16.40 9.69
N THR A 236 3.63 -15.85 10.29
CA THR A 236 4.25 -14.59 9.84
C THR A 236 4.87 -14.76 8.46
N ALA A 237 4.53 -13.86 7.57
CA ALA A 237 5.09 -13.68 6.24
C ALA A 237 5.26 -12.18 5.98
N TRP A 238 5.78 -11.80 4.82
CA TRP A 238 6.04 -10.41 4.44
C TRP A 238 5.51 -10.15 3.03
N ALA A 239 4.90 -8.99 2.87
CA ALA A 239 4.51 -8.49 1.57
C ALA A 239 5.46 -7.35 1.18
N HIS A 240 6.13 -7.52 0.07
CA HIS A 240 7.06 -6.56 -0.52
C HIS A 240 6.37 -5.83 -1.67
N GLY A 241 6.63 -4.55 -1.80
CA GLY A 241 6.18 -3.71 -2.90
C GLY A 241 7.36 -3.03 -3.56
N PHE A 242 7.41 -3.04 -4.88
CA PHE A 242 8.46 -2.41 -5.69
C PHE A 242 7.79 -1.49 -6.68
N VAL A 243 7.98 -0.18 -6.51
CA VAL A 243 7.40 0.84 -7.37
C VAL A 243 8.46 1.40 -8.30
N THR A 244 8.13 1.44 -9.59
CA THR A 244 8.98 2.00 -10.65
C THR A 244 8.19 3.08 -11.42
N PRO A 245 8.78 3.78 -12.42
CA PRO A 245 8.04 4.71 -13.26
C PRO A 245 6.82 4.11 -13.96
N THR A 246 6.86 2.83 -14.33
CA THR A 246 5.86 2.18 -15.17
C THR A 246 5.22 0.93 -14.57
N ALA A 247 5.64 0.51 -13.39
CA ALA A 247 5.14 -0.71 -12.76
C ALA A 247 5.08 -0.61 -11.24
N THR A 248 4.15 -1.35 -10.64
CA THR A 248 4.08 -1.60 -9.21
C THR A 248 3.98 -3.10 -8.99
N VAL A 249 5.05 -3.73 -8.52
CA VAL A 249 5.11 -5.17 -8.26
C VAL A 249 4.89 -5.46 -6.78
N TYR A 250 4.05 -6.45 -6.50
CA TYR A 250 3.89 -7.01 -5.16
C TYR A 250 4.42 -8.44 -5.15
N HIS A 251 5.12 -8.77 -4.07
CA HIS A 251 5.65 -10.11 -3.83
C HIS A 251 5.43 -10.48 -2.37
N ILE A 252 4.82 -11.63 -2.11
CA ILE A 252 4.60 -12.15 -0.76
C ILE A 252 5.51 -13.33 -0.54
N ASP A 253 6.39 -13.23 0.47
CA ASP A 253 7.39 -14.26 0.82
C ASP A 253 7.39 -14.51 2.34
N TRP A 254 7.91 -15.65 2.76
CA TRP A 254 8.15 -15.96 4.16
C TRP A 254 9.27 -15.14 4.76
N ARG A 255 10.23 -14.71 3.93
CA ARG A 255 11.41 -13.94 4.31
C ARG A 255 11.14 -12.45 4.16
N ARG A 256 11.80 -11.67 5.00
CA ARG A 256 11.77 -10.20 4.95
C ARG A 256 12.98 -9.62 4.22
N GLY A 257 14.09 -10.34 4.24
CA GLY A 257 15.42 -9.82 3.88
C GLY A 257 15.69 -9.71 2.39
N PHE A 258 16.97 -9.58 2.08
CA PHE A 258 17.49 -9.46 0.72
C PHE A 258 17.01 -10.58 -0.21
N GLU A 259 16.94 -11.80 0.31
CA GLU A 259 16.55 -13.00 -0.44
C GLU A 259 15.11 -12.97 -0.96
N ALA A 260 14.28 -12.06 -0.46
CA ALA A 260 12.95 -11.82 -0.99
C ALA A 260 12.93 -10.70 -2.04
N ALA A 261 13.84 -9.73 -1.94
CA ALA A 261 13.94 -8.58 -2.86
C ALA A 261 14.78 -8.87 -4.09
N GLU A 262 15.87 -9.65 -3.94
CA GLU A 262 16.82 -9.96 -5.00
C GLU A 262 16.15 -10.58 -6.26
N PRO A 263 15.25 -11.56 -6.16
CA PRO A 263 14.61 -12.15 -7.35
C PRO A 263 13.76 -11.14 -8.16
N ILE A 264 13.41 -9.99 -7.57
CA ILE A 264 12.64 -8.93 -8.22
C ILE A 264 13.55 -7.85 -8.77
N ILE A 265 14.45 -7.32 -7.92
CA ILE A 265 15.33 -6.18 -8.25
C ILE A 265 16.46 -6.64 -9.18
N GLY A 266 17.03 -7.84 -8.96
CA GLY A 266 18.24 -8.32 -9.59
C GLY A 266 19.48 -7.95 -8.75
N ALA A 267 20.38 -8.92 -8.54
CA ALA A 267 21.61 -8.72 -7.76
C ALA A 267 22.58 -7.69 -8.40
N ASP A 268 22.49 -7.53 -9.70
CA ASP A 268 23.29 -6.66 -10.56
C ASP A 268 22.63 -5.31 -10.89
N TYR A 269 21.50 -4.99 -10.24
CA TYR A 269 20.79 -3.74 -10.47
C TYR A 269 21.68 -2.53 -10.19
N ALA A 270 21.86 -1.68 -11.22
CA ALA A 270 22.72 -0.50 -11.18
C ALA A 270 21.95 0.83 -11.29
N GLY A 271 20.63 0.81 -11.23
CA GLY A 271 19.78 1.99 -11.22
C GLY A 271 19.73 2.69 -9.85
N GLN A 272 18.71 3.50 -9.61
CA GLN A 272 18.53 4.21 -8.34
C GLN A 272 17.58 3.44 -7.41
N LEU A 273 17.94 3.34 -6.13
CA LEU A 273 17.15 2.66 -5.10
C LEU A 273 16.78 3.64 -3.97
N VAL A 274 15.49 3.97 -3.85
CA VAL A 274 14.99 4.90 -2.82
C VAL A 274 14.33 4.11 -1.69
N HIS A 275 14.93 4.06 -0.50
CA HIS A 275 14.44 3.23 0.61
C HIS A 275 14.55 3.91 1.98
N ASP A 276 14.00 3.28 3.01
CA ASP A 276 13.90 3.79 4.38
C ASP A 276 15.17 3.57 5.23
N GLY A 277 16.22 2.97 4.66
CA GLY A 277 17.44 2.58 5.36
C GLY A 277 17.37 1.16 5.95
N TRP A 278 16.46 0.32 5.47
CA TRP A 278 16.46 -1.09 5.83
C TRP A 278 17.68 -1.81 5.26
N ALA A 279 18.54 -2.33 6.14
CA ALA A 279 19.86 -2.86 5.81
C ALA A 279 19.92 -3.90 4.66
N PRO A 280 18.94 -4.77 4.41
CA PRO A 280 18.93 -5.64 3.25
C PRO A 280 19.07 -4.92 1.90
N TYR A 281 18.59 -3.68 1.77
CA TYR A 281 18.73 -2.92 0.53
C TYR A 281 20.16 -2.46 0.28
N ASP A 282 21.00 -2.29 1.32
CA ASP A 282 22.41 -1.93 1.19
C ASP A 282 23.24 -3.02 0.50
N ARG A 283 22.69 -4.23 0.34
CA ARG A 283 23.34 -5.34 -0.39
C ARG A 283 23.33 -5.18 -1.91
N PHE A 284 22.47 -4.30 -2.45
CA PHE A 284 22.44 -3.94 -3.87
C PHE A 284 23.57 -2.92 -4.17
N ARG A 285 24.82 -3.39 -4.13
CA ARG A 285 26.03 -2.54 -4.12
C ARG A 285 26.27 -1.73 -5.40
N LEU A 286 25.69 -2.15 -6.52
CA LEU A 286 25.81 -1.45 -7.79
C LEU A 286 24.76 -0.33 -7.94
N ALA A 287 23.71 -0.35 -7.15
CA ALA A 287 22.69 0.67 -7.16
C ALA A 287 23.19 1.99 -6.55
N LEU A 288 22.66 3.11 -7.06
CA LEU A 288 22.78 4.41 -6.42
C LEU A 288 21.68 4.56 -5.40
N HIS A 289 22.02 4.59 -4.12
CA HIS A 289 21.06 4.67 -3.04
C HIS A 289 20.59 6.10 -2.79
N GLN A 290 19.31 6.25 -2.42
CA GLN A 290 18.74 7.45 -1.85
C GLN A 290 17.99 7.08 -0.57
N GLN A 291 18.42 7.62 0.55
CA GLN A 291 17.75 7.44 1.83
C GLN A 291 16.49 8.30 1.93
N CYS A 292 15.40 7.73 2.40
CA CYS A 292 14.16 8.46 2.60
C CYS A 292 14.32 9.58 3.65
N LEU A 293 14.30 10.82 3.20
CA LEU A 293 14.45 11.99 4.09
C LEU A 293 13.30 12.10 5.09
N ARG A 294 12.11 11.61 4.76
CA ARG A 294 10.95 11.64 5.65
C ARG A 294 11.18 10.85 6.93
N HIS A 295 11.85 9.70 6.86
CA HIS A 295 12.18 8.91 8.04
C HIS A 295 13.13 9.65 8.98
N PHE A 296 14.15 10.34 8.44
CA PHE A 296 15.00 11.22 9.24
C PHE A 296 14.23 12.40 9.85
N LEU A 297 13.39 13.07 9.08
CA LEU A 297 12.56 14.19 9.57
C LEU A 297 11.59 13.74 10.66
N ASN A 298 10.94 12.59 10.51
CA ASN A 298 10.06 12.03 11.54
C ASN A 298 10.82 11.71 12.81
N ARG A 299 12.00 11.07 12.71
CA ARG A 299 12.85 10.76 13.85
C ARG A 299 13.34 12.04 14.57
N CYS A 300 13.73 13.06 13.82
CA CYS A 300 14.04 14.37 14.41
C CYS A 300 12.83 14.95 15.17
N GLY A 301 11.63 14.86 14.59
CA GLY A 301 10.39 15.30 15.21
C GLY A 301 10.06 14.55 16.51
N GLU A 302 10.31 13.25 16.57
CA GLU A 302 10.17 12.43 17.78
C GLU A 302 11.16 12.84 18.86
N LEU A 303 12.42 13.02 18.50
CA LEU A 303 13.46 13.48 19.43
C LEU A 303 13.12 14.88 20.00
N LEU A 304 12.67 15.80 19.15
CA LEU A 304 12.29 17.14 19.59
C LEU A 304 11.09 17.16 20.53
N ARG A 305 10.18 16.20 20.44
CA ARG A 305 9.05 16.07 21.39
C ARG A 305 9.47 15.47 22.73
N ALA A 306 10.48 14.59 22.72
CA ALA A 306 10.97 13.90 23.92
C ALA A 306 12.15 14.60 24.60
N ALA A 307 12.87 15.48 23.90
CA ALA A 307 14.11 16.08 24.37
C ALA A 307 13.91 17.22 25.35
N VAL A 308 14.81 17.29 26.32
CA VAL A 308 14.87 18.36 27.33
C VAL A 308 16.23 19.09 27.23
N GLY A 309 16.23 20.41 27.38
CA GLY A 309 17.44 21.22 27.40
C GLY A 309 18.21 21.25 26.07
N GLY A 310 19.53 21.15 26.11
CA GLY A 310 20.43 21.25 24.95
C GLY A 310 20.29 20.15 23.87
N ALA A 311 19.61 19.05 24.22
CA ALA A 311 19.42 17.90 23.32
C ALA A 311 18.61 18.22 22.03
N VAL A 312 17.89 19.33 21.99
CA VAL A 312 17.08 19.80 20.84
C VAL A 312 17.92 20.41 19.71
N ARG A 313 19.15 20.83 19.97
CA ARG A 313 19.97 21.56 18.98
C ARG A 313 20.31 20.71 17.76
N PHE A 314 20.79 19.49 17.99
CA PHE A 314 21.23 18.61 16.92
C PHE A 314 20.07 18.18 15.98
N PRO A 315 18.94 17.65 16.47
CA PRO A 315 17.83 17.28 15.59
C PRO A 315 17.23 18.48 14.83
N ARG A 316 17.24 19.69 15.40
CA ARG A 316 16.86 20.92 14.66
C ARG A 316 17.84 21.26 13.54
N GLN A 317 19.13 21.06 13.75
CA GLN A 317 20.14 21.27 12.71
C GLN A 317 19.97 20.27 11.57
N VAL A 318 19.71 18.99 11.89
CA VAL A 318 19.41 17.95 10.90
C VAL A 318 18.15 18.30 10.11
N GLN A 319 17.06 18.68 10.78
CA GLN A 319 15.84 19.11 10.08
C GLN A 319 16.11 20.27 9.10
N ARG A 320 16.83 21.30 9.52
CA ARG A 320 17.19 22.41 8.63
C ARG A 320 17.99 21.94 7.42
N LEU A 321 19.00 21.11 7.64
CA LEU A 321 19.80 20.55 6.54
C LEU A 321 18.93 19.85 5.49
N LEU A 322 17.99 19.02 5.95
CA LEU A 322 17.11 18.26 5.05
C LEU A 322 16.06 19.15 4.37
N TRP A 323 15.52 20.16 5.05
CA TRP A 323 14.62 21.15 4.44
C TRP A 323 15.34 22.02 3.40
N ASP A 324 16.58 22.46 3.67
CA ASP A 324 17.39 23.20 2.72
C ASP A 324 17.69 22.35 1.47
N ALA A 325 17.93 21.04 1.63
CA ALA A 325 18.10 20.13 0.50
C ALA A 325 16.82 19.99 -0.35
N LEU A 326 15.64 19.91 0.29
CA LEU A 326 14.37 19.87 -0.42
C LEU A 326 14.10 21.19 -1.17
N ALA A 327 14.34 22.32 -0.54
CA ALA A 327 14.24 23.63 -1.19
C ALA A 327 15.21 23.79 -2.38
N LEU A 328 16.40 23.19 -2.27
CA LEU A 328 17.37 23.18 -3.38
C LEU A 328 16.86 22.34 -4.56
N ARG A 329 16.21 21.19 -4.30
CA ARG A 329 15.52 20.41 -5.34
C ARG A 329 14.46 21.24 -6.03
N ASP A 330 13.59 21.92 -5.28
CA ASP A 330 12.49 22.72 -5.82
C ASP A 330 13.04 23.85 -6.73
N ARG A 331 14.16 24.46 -6.36
CA ARG A 331 14.87 25.44 -7.20
C ARG A 331 15.45 24.81 -8.47
N ARG A 332 16.02 23.62 -8.39
CA ARG A 332 16.52 22.88 -9.56
C ARG A 332 15.37 22.58 -10.53
N ASP A 333 14.27 22.02 -10.01
CA ASP A 333 13.12 21.59 -10.81
C ASP A 333 12.38 22.77 -11.45
N ALA A 334 12.41 23.95 -10.80
CA ALA A 334 11.93 25.22 -11.35
C ALA A 334 12.91 25.91 -12.32
N GLY A 335 14.10 25.33 -12.58
CA GLY A 335 15.14 25.99 -13.39
C GLY A 335 15.76 27.24 -12.75
N ALA A 336 15.52 27.47 -11.46
CA ALA A 336 15.96 28.66 -10.71
C ALA A 336 17.41 28.56 -10.17
N ILE A 337 18.17 27.58 -10.63
CA ILE A 337 19.59 27.42 -10.30
C ILE A 337 20.31 26.74 -11.46
N SER A 338 21.51 27.25 -11.80
CA SER A 338 22.36 26.65 -12.82
C SER A 338 22.95 25.30 -12.36
N PRO A 339 23.35 24.39 -13.26
CA PRO A 339 24.00 23.13 -12.90
C PRO A 339 25.25 23.35 -12.03
N HIS A 340 26.07 24.36 -12.32
CA HIS A 340 27.23 24.74 -11.51
C HIS A 340 26.79 25.21 -10.11
N GLY A 341 25.82 26.11 -10.03
CA GLY A 341 25.28 26.60 -8.75
C GLY A 341 24.69 25.48 -7.89
N LEU A 342 24.00 24.51 -8.54
CA LEU A 342 23.51 23.32 -7.86
C LEU A 342 24.66 22.48 -7.28
N ALA A 343 25.71 22.22 -8.06
CA ALA A 343 26.88 21.44 -7.61
C ALA A 343 27.56 22.10 -6.39
N VAL A 344 27.75 23.42 -6.43
CA VAL A 344 28.29 24.19 -5.29
C VAL A 344 27.37 24.09 -4.07
N ALA A 345 26.06 24.29 -4.24
CA ALA A 345 25.09 24.21 -3.15
C ALA A 345 25.05 22.80 -2.51
N VAL A 346 25.11 21.74 -3.32
CA VAL A 346 25.20 20.35 -2.82
C VAL A 346 26.50 20.16 -2.04
N GLY A 347 27.64 20.71 -2.51
CA GLY A 347 28.90 20.68 -1.79
C GLY A 347 28.80 21.34 -0.40
N LEU A 348 28.14 22.50 -0.31
CA LEU A 348 27.90 23.19 0.96
C LEU A 348 27.00 22.40 1.92
N LEU A 349 25.95 21.74 1.41
CA LEU A 349 25.12 20.85 2.21
C LEU A 349 25.92 19.68 2.77
N LYS A 350 26.77 19.05 1.96
CA LYS A 350 27.68 17.97 2.39
C LYS A 350 28.65 18.44 3.46
N ALA A 351 29.32 19.57 3.23
CA ALA A 351 30.26 20.15 4.20
C ALA A 351 29.56 20.50 5.54
N ARG A 352 28.34 21.02 5.48
CA ARG A 352 27.53 21.28 6.69
C ARG A 352 27.16 19.99 7.42
N ARG A 353 26.74 18.95 6.70
CA ARG A 353 26.50 17.60 7.25
C ARG A 353 27.73 17.08 7.97
N ASP A 354 28.87 17.11 7.31
CA ASP A 354 30.12 16.55 7.85
C ASP A 354 30.59 17.29 9.10
N ARG A 355 30.48 18.63 9.12
CA ARG A 355 30.73 19.42 10.34
C ARG A 355 29.79 19.06 11.49
N MET A 356 28.52 18.78 11.17
CA MET A 356 27.55 18.36 12.20
C MET A 356 27.87 16.97 12.75
N LEU A 357 28.48 16.08 11.97
CA LEU A 357 28.83 14.70 12.35
C LEU A 357 30.24 14.56 12.93
N ALA A 358 31.10 15.57 12.84
CA ALA A 358 32.49 15.52 13.28
C ALA A 358 32.69 15.19 14.76
N TRP A 359 31.68 15.44 15.62
CA TRP A 359 31.80 15.26 17.05
C TRP A 359 30.70 14.32 17.58
N THR A 360 31.08 13.49 18.56
CA THR A 360 30.16 12.63 19.32
C THR A 360 29.10 13.47 20.02
N LYS A 361 27.85 13.00 20.02
CA LYS A 361 26.73 13.68 20.68
C LYS A 361 26.60 13.20 22.12
N VAL A 362 26.52 14.16 23.05
CA VAL A 362 26.39 13.86 24.49
C VAL A 362 25.09 13.08 24.78
N HIS A 363 23.98 13.47 24.17
CA HIS A 363 22.70 12.79 24.39
C HIS A 363 22.62 11.49 23.57
N PRO A 364 22.29 10.33 24.20
CA PRO A 364 22.31 9.02 23.52
C PRO A 364 21.44 8.95 22.28
N ASP A 365 20.26 9.60 22.29
CA ASP A 365 19.35 9.60 21.15
C ASP A 365 19.88 10.44 19.99
N ASN A 366 20.54 11.54 20.28
CA ASN A 366 21.23 12.35 19.27
C ASN A 366 22.42 11.59 18.67
N GLU A 367 23.14 10.82 19.49
CA GLU A 367 24.25 9.99 19.04
C GLU A 367 23.75 8.85 18.14
N ARG A 368 22.61 8.21 18.48
CA ARG A 368 21.95 7.23 17.60
C ARG A 368 21.54 7.84 16.25
N LEU A 369 20.96 9.05 16.27
CA LEU A 369 20.62 9.76 15.04
C LEU A 369 21.87 10.12 14.23
N ALA A 370 22.94 10.58 14.89
CA ALA A 370 24.20 10.92 14.24
C ALA A 370 24.85 9.70 13.57
N LYS A 371 24.90 8.55 14.27
CA LYS A 371 25.42 7.29 13.71
C LYS A 371 24.62 6.83 12.50
N HIS A 372 23.29 6.90 12.57
CA HIS A 372 22.42 6.55 11.45
C HIS A 372 22.64 7.51 10.26
N LEU A 373 22.73 8.81 10.52
CA LEU A 373 23.01 9.81 9.47
C LEU A 373 24.41 9.61 8.87
N TYR A 374 25.40 9.20 9.68
CA TYR A 374 26.76 8.93 9.23
C TYR A 374 26.83 7.68 8.34
N ALA A 375 26.13 6.61 8.73
CA ALA A 375 26.08 5.36 7.96
C ALA A 375 25.58 5.57 6.53
N HIS A 376 24.59 6.47 6.36
CA HIS A 376 23.94 6.76 5.08
C HIS A 376 24.30 8.13 4.50
N ARG A 377 25.43 8.71 4.93
CA ARG A 377 25.79 10.11 4.57
C ARG A 377 25.92 10.35 3.06
N ASP A 378 26.34 9.34 2.31
CA ASP A 378 26.56 9.47 0.87
C ASP A 378 25.28 9.36 0.05
N ASP A 379 24.24 8.77 0.64
CA ASP A 379 22.94 8.46 0.02
C ASP A 379 21.85 9.51 0.32
N LEU A 380 22.17 10.54 1.13
CA LEU A 380 21.18 11.55 1.55
C LEU A 380 20.78 12.52 0.44
N PHE A 381 21.67 12.78 -0.51
CA PHE A 381 21.51 13.84 -1.50
C PHE A 381 21.59 13.34 -2.95
N THR A 382 21.37 12.05 -3.18
CA THR A 382 21.37 11.45 -4.53
C THR A 382 20.27 12.07 -5.37
N PHE A 383 19.09 12.33 -4.80
CA PHE A 383 17.96 12.97 -5.47
C PHE A 383 18.27 14.37 -6.03
N LEU A 384 19.26 15.09 -5.48
CA LEU A 384 19.70 16.38 -6.01
C LEU A 384 20.52 16.25 -7.29
N ARG A 385 21.18 15.11 -7.50
CA ARG A 385 22.01 14.83 -8.67
C ARG A 385 21.24 14.14 -9.79
N VAL A 386 20.14 13.44 -9.45
CA VAL A 386 19.33 12.70 -10.40
C VAL A 386 17.98 13.39 -10.54
N PRO A 387 17.70 14.08 -11.67
CA PRO A 387 16.42 14.72 -11.92
C PRO A 387 15.26 13.71 -11.87
N GLY A 388 14.15 14.11 -11.26
CA GLY A 388 12.97 13.25 -11.15
C GLY A 388 13.04 12.16 -10.09
N LEU A 389 14.19 11.97 -9.42
CA LEU A 389 14.29 11.03 -8.31
C LEU A 389 13.64 11.61 -7.05
N ASP A 390 12.77 10.82 -6.41
CA ASP A 390 12.12 11.23 -5.16
C ASP A 390 13.12 11.25 -3.98
N ALA A 391 12.98 12.25 -3.12
CA ALA A 391 13.73 12.33 -1.86
C ALA A 391 13.16 11.41 -0.76
N THR A 392 12.04 10.75 -1.02
CA THR A 392 11.30 9.94 -0.04
C THR A 392 10.74 8.67 -0.68
N ASN A 393 10.52 7.63 0.10
CA ASN A 393 9.88 6.39 -0.35
C ASN A 393 8.34 6.43 -0.33
N HIS A 394 7.73 7.62 -0.37
CA HIS A 394 6.28 7.80 -0.23
C HIS A 394 5.46 7.01 -1.27
N ARG A 395 5.98 6.79 -2.49
CA ARG A 395 5.32 6.00 -3.54
C ARG A 395 5.11 4.57 -3.10
N ALA A 396 6.14 3.95 -2.52
CA ALA A 396 6.04 2.60 -1.99
C ALA A 396 5.16 2.55 -0.73
N GLU A 397 5.27 3.52 0.20
CA GLU A 397 4.35 3.63 1.34
C GLU A 397 2.88 3.69 0.89
N GLN A 398 2.58 4.45 -0.17
CA GLN A 398 1.24 4.52 -0.75
C GLN A 398 0.82 3.19 -1.37
N ALA A 399 1.72 2.53 -2.10
CA ALA A 399 1.47 1.23 -2.70
C ALA A 399 1.21 0.13 -1.65
N MET A 400 1.85 0.22 -0.48
CA MET A 400 1.66 -0.76 0.61
C MET A 400 0.36 -0.56 1.41
N ARG A 401 -0.29 0.61 1.36
CA ARG A 401 -1.53 0.90 2.11
C ARG A 401 -2.68 -0.07 1.81
N PRO A 402 -2.98 -0.43 0.54
CA PRO A 402 -4.03 -1.39 0.23
C PRO A 402 -3.79 -2.76 0.88
N LEU A 403 -2.56 -3.28 0.83
CA LEU A 403 -2.20 -4.54 1.50
C LEU A 403 -2.38 -4.45 3.01
N ALA A 404 -1.94 -3.35 3.63
CA ALA A 404 -2.13 -3.12 5.06
C ALA A 404 -3.63 -3.07 5.44
N THR A 405 -4.46 -2.47 4.58
CA THR A 405 -5.92 -2.45 4.76
C THR A 405 -6.52 -3.84 4.61
N ASN A 406 -6.17 -4.55 3.54
CA ASN A 406 -6.64 -5.92 3.27
C ASN A 406 -6.31 -6.85 4.44
N ARG A 407 -5.07 -6.78 4.96
CA ARG A 407 -4.66 -7.55 6.15
C ARG A 407 -5.53 -7.25 7.37
N LYS A 408 -5.91 -5.99 7.58
CA LYS A 408 -6.78 -5.59 8.71
C LYS A 408 -8.21 -6.12 8.55
N VAL A 409 -8.71 -6.23 7.32
CA VAL A 409 -10.07 -6.69 7.04
C VAL A 409 -10.21 -8.21 7.10
N TRP A 410 -9.25 -8.98 6.54
CA TRP A 410 -9.37 -10.44 6.41
C TRP A 410 -8.12 -11.23 6.78
N GLY A 411 -7.12 -10.60 7.41
CA GLY A 411 -6.05 -11.25 8.16
C GLY A 411 -4.87 -11.78 7.34
N GLY A 412 -4.93 -11.81 6.03
CA GLY A 412 -3.92 -12.40 5.14
C GLY A 412 -4.44 -13.61 4.37
N ASN A 413 -3.57 -14.39 3.76
CA ASN A 413 -3.94 -15.55 2.96
C ASN A 413 -3.90 -16.84 3.78
N ARG A 414 -4.76 -17.80 3.46
CA ARG A 414 -4.76 -19.11 4.15
C ARG A 414 -3.71 -20.07 3.59
N THR A 415 -3.33 -19.89 2.32
CA THR A 415 -2.40 -20.78 1.59
C THR A 415 -1.37 -19.97 0.82
N GLU A 416 -0.25 -20.59 0.45
CA GLU A 416 0.76 -20.01 -0.43
C GLU A 416 0.18 -19.69 -1.81
N THR A 417 -0.65 -20.58 -2.37
CA THR A 417 -1.36 -20.31 -3.64
C THR A 417 -2.22 -19.05 -3.54
N GLY A 418 -2.89 -18.84 -2.39
CA GLY A 418 -3.66 -17.62 -2.15
C GLY A 418 -2.77 -16.37 -2.02
N ALA A 419 -1.61 -16.50 -1.40
CA ALA A 419 -0.62 -15.42 -1.29
C ALA A 419 -0.01 -15.08 -2.66
N HIS A 420 0.33 -16.08 -3.46
CA HIS A 420 0.78 -15.90 -4.82
C HIS A 420 -0.29 -15.21 -5.69
N ALA A 421 -1.55 -15.66 -5.62
CA ALA A 421 -2.66 -15.00 -6.30
C ALA A 421 -2.86 -13.54 -5.86
N GLN A 422 -2.55 -13.23 -4.60
CA GLN A 422 -2.52 -11.85 -4.11
C GLN A 422 -1.42 -11.04 -4.79
N SER A 423 -0.21 -11.57 -4.85
CA SER A 423 0.93 -10.94 -5.54
C SER A 423 0.62 -10.66 -7.01
N VAL A 424 0.17 -11.67 -7.75
CA VAL A 424 -0.17 -11.56 -9.17
C VAL A 424 -1.22 -10.48 -9.43
N LEU A 425 -2.37 -10.60 -8.79
CA LEU A 425 -3.52 -9.73 -9.10
C LEU A 425 -3.31 -8.29 -8.59
N MET A 426 -2.68 -8.11 -7.44
CA MET A 426 -2.32 -6.76 -6.96
C MET A 426 -1.34 -6.08 -7.92
N THR A 427 -0.33 -6.80 -8.40
CA THR A 427 0.64 -6.29 -9.36
C THR A 427 -0.04 -5.82 -10.64
N ILE A 428 -0.87 -6.65 -11.24
CA ILE A 428 -1.59 -6.32 -12.48
C ILE A 428 -2.48 -5.09 -12.28
N LEU A 429 -3.29 -5.08 -11.23
CA LEU A 429 -4.23 -3.99 -10.96
C LEU A 429 -3.53 -2.66 -10.67
N TRP A 430 -2.47 -2.67 -9.86
CA TRP A 430 -1.76 -1.42 -9.50
C TRP A 430 -0.92 -0.89 -10.66
N THR A 431 -0.30 -1.77 -11.44
CA THR A 431 0.39 -1.36 -12.67
C THR A 431 -0.59 -0.76 -13.68
N ALA A 432 -1.75 -1.38 -13.92
CA ALA A 432 -2.78 -0.83 -14.80
C ALA A 432 -3.25 0.56 -14.35
N ARG A 433 -3.51 0.73 -13.06
CA ARG A 433 -3.90 2.03 -12.48
C ARG A 433 -2.82 3.10 -12.61
N GLN A 434 -1.55 2.73 -12.53
CA GLN A 434 -0.43 3.66 -12.73
C GLN A 434 -0.43 4.24 -14.14
N HIS A 435 -0.98 3.51 -15.11
CA HIS A 435 -1.18 3.93 -16.50
C HIS A 435 -2.58 4.50 -16.79
N ALA A 436 -3.35 4.82 -15.76
CA ALA A 436 -4.75 5.27 -15.87
C ALA A 436 -5.67 4.32 -16.67
N GLY A 437 -5.31 3.04 -16.74
CA GLY A 437 -6.07 2.00 -17.44
C GLY A 437 -7.33 1.58 -16.68
N ASP A 438 -8.36 1.15 -17.40
CA ASP A 438 -9.54 0.53 -16.83
C ASP A 438 -9.19 -0.87 -16.32
N THR A 439 -9.26 -1.05 -15.01
CA THR A 439 -8.91 -2.31 -14.35
C THR A 439 -9.96 -3.40 -14.57
N LEU A 440 -11.22 -3.04 -14.80
CA LEU A 440 -12.28 -4.02 -15.05
C LEU A 440 -12.16 -4.57 -16.47
N ASP A 441 -11.96 -3.72 -17.48
CA ASP A 441 -11.74 -4.13 -18.87
C ASP A 441 -10.48 -5.00 -19.00
N LEU A 442 -9.40 -4.62 -18.32
CA LEU A 442 -8.18 -5.42 -18.30
C LEU A 442 -8.41 -6.80 -17.70
N LEU A 443 -9.12 -6.89 -16.57
CA LEU A 443 -9.45 -8.17 -15.94
C LEU A 443 -10.42 -8.98 -16.80
N ALA A 444 -11.41 -8.36 -17.43
CA ALA A 444 -12.36 -9.04 -18.30
C ALA A 444 -11.65 -9.63 -19.53
N THR A 445 -10.74 -8.87 -20.16
CA THR A 445 -9.88 -9.32 -21.25
C THR A 445 -9.06 -10.56 -20.84
N LEU A 446 -8.39 -10.49 -19.70
CA LEU A 446 -7.62 -11.60 -19.14
C LEU A 446 -8.50 -12.83 -18.87
N LEU A 447 -9.72 -12.62 -18.35
CA LEU A 447 -10.66 -13.67 -18.02
C LEU A 447 -11.32 -14.31 -19.26
N CYS A 448 -11.31 -13.66 -20.40
CA CYS A 448 -11.66 -14.26 -21.70
C CYS A 448 -10.50 -15.05 -22.34
N GLY A 449 -9.31 -15.02 -21.75
CA GLY A 449 -8.13 -15.74 -22.24
C GLY A 449 -7.27 -14.94 -23.23
N HIS A 450 -7.48 -13.63 -23.27
CA HIS A 450 -6.63 -12.71 -24.03
C HIS A 450 -5.58 -12.10 -23.13
N GLN A 451 -4.40 -11.79 -23.68
CA GLN A 451 -3.33 -11.10 -22.94
C GLN A 451 -3.51 -9.59 -23.12
N PRO A 452 -3.83 -8.83 -22.03
CA PRO A 452 -3.91 -7.39 -22.14
C PRO A 452 -2.51 -6.78 -22.28
N HIS A 453 -2.41 -5.70 -23.04
CA HIS A 453 -1.15 -4.97 -23.22
C HIS A 453 -1.00 -3.89 -22.15
N LEU A 454 0.18 -3.84 -21.49
CA LEU A 454 0.59 -2.76 -20.61
C LEU A 454 1.89 -2.12 -21.12
N PRO A 455 2.04 -0.79 -21.07
CA PRO A 455 3.25 -0.09 -21.52
C PRO A 455 4.38 -0.25 -20.50
N LEU A 456 5.03 -1.39 -20.50
CA LEU A 456 6.13 -1.70 -19.59
C LEU A 456 7.48 -1.28 -20.19
N LEU A 457 8.45 -0.94 -19.32
CA LEU A 457 9.85 -0.81 -19.71
C LEU A 457 10.37 -2.19 -20.13
N ARG A 458 11.01 -2.23 -21.29
CA ARG A 458 11.72 -3.42 -21.78
C ARG A 458 13.21 -3.20 -21.65
N ALA A 459 13.98 -4.30 -21.60
CA ALA A 459 15.42 -4.21 -21.83
C ALA A 459 15.64 -3.49 -23.16
N GLY A 460 16.53 -2.52 -23.18
CA GLY A 460 17.00 -1.95 -24.43
C GLY A 460 17.58 -3.06 -25.31
N PRO A 461 17.58 -2.91 -26.63
CA PRO A 461 18.18 -3.88 -27.52
C PRO A 461 19.65 -4.07 -27.24
#